data_298e151df269cfd282fceba7a1fa18b6
#
_entry.id   298e151df269cfd282fceba7a1fa18b6
#
_cell.length_a   1.000
_cell.length_b   1.000
_cell.length_c   1.000
_cell.angle_alpha   90.00
_cell.angle_beta   90.00
_cell.angle_gamma   90.00
#
_symmetry.space_group_name_H-M   'P 1'
#
loop_
_entity.id
_entity.type
_entity.pdbx_description
1 polymer ?
#
loop_
_entity_poly.entity_id
_entity_poly.type
_entity_poly.pdbx_seq_one_letter_code
_entity_poly.pdbx_strand_id
1 'polypeptide(L)'
;NKFTRKHFKGDFGKYVARMGIAAMALFPVWISNGLWHGPKWNYIFYGLYYFGLIFMGLALEPVRDRILAVLHINPECMFYKAFQTVKMLIIIFTGEMFFRGDGFRQGFHMFKSIFQGFTTETFKDGTLLTLGLDQNDFRIIIIGCMIVFFADLIKEYWPKETKMCQKQWICTVEKAFVPGKWVICYSLVMAILIFGAYGEGYQMIDLIYAGF
;
A
#
# COMPACT_ATOMS: atom_id res chain seq x y z
N ASN A 1 17.41 -13.10 21.07
CA ASN A 1 17.30 -14.56 21.06
C ASN A 1 18.64 -15.16 21.52
N LYS A 2 18.66 -16.13 22.48
CA LYS A 2 19.92 -16.70 23.05
C LYS A 2 20.82 -17.31 21.95
N PHE A 3 20.23 -17.88 20.91
CA PHE A 3 20.96 -18.49 19.78
C PHE A 3 21.75 -17.44 18.99
N THR A 4 21.15 -16.32 18.63
CA THR A 4 21.79 -15.24 17.88
C THR A 4 22.93 -14.58 18.66
N ARG A 5 22.79 -14.38 19.96
CA ARG A 5 23.87 -13.84 20.84
C ARG A 5 25.08 -14.76 20.94
N LYS A 6 24.89 -16.07 20.83
CA LYS A 6 25.98 -17.06 20.95
C LYS A 6 26.81 -17.17 19.67
N HIS A 7 26.19 -17.11 18.50
CA HIS A 7 26.81 -17.41 17.20
C HIS A 7 27.25 -16.17 16.41
N PHE A 8 26.59 -15.02 16.63
CA PHE A 8 26.86 -13.80 15.90
C PHE A 8 27.39 -12.72 16.83
N LYS A 9 28.75 -12.70 16.98
CA LYS A 9 29.45 -11.69 17.78
C LYS A 9 29.83 -10.49 16.90
N GLY A 10 29.78 -9.28 17.48
CA GLY A 10 30.09 -8.05 16.78
C GLY A 10 28.88 -7.45 16.00
N ASP A 11 29.03 -6.23 15.52
CA ASP A 11 27.92 -5.49 14.88
C ASP A 11 27.55 -6.05 13.51
N PHE A 12 28.54 -6.53 12.76
CA PHE A 12 28.30 -7.21 11.49
C PHE A 12 27.53 -8.54 11.71
N GLY A 13 27.90 -9.34 12.71
CA GLY A 13 27.18 -10.56 13.04
C GLY A 13 25.72 -10.29 13.44
N LYS A 14 25.47 -9.25 14.23
CA LYS A 14 24.11 -8.83 14.60
C LYS A 14 23.29 -8.40 13.37
N TYR A 15 23.93 -7.69 12.44
CA TYR A 15 23.30 -7.27 11.19
C TYR A 15 22.90 -8.47 10.34
N VAL A 16 23.83 -9.42 10.09
CA VAL A 16 23.54 -10.64 9.32
C VAL A 16 22.44 -11.47 9.99
N ALA A 17 22.46 -11.61 11.32
CA ALA A 17 21.41 -12.30 12.05
C ALA A 17 20.04 -11.62 11.90
N ARG A 18 19.99 -10.28 11.94
CA ARG A 18 18.75 -9.50 11.71
C ARG A 18 18.24 -9.74 10.29
N MET A 19 19.10 -9.71 9.30
CA MET A 19 18.74 -9.99 7.90
C MET A 19 18.22 -11.41 7.71
N GLY A 20 18.89 -12.42 8.28
CA GLY A 20 18.41 -13.79 8.22
C GLY A 20 17.03 -14.00 8.84
N ILE A 21 16.79 -13.40 10.01
CA ILE A 21 15.47 -13.45 10.66
C ILE A 21 14.41 -12.74 9.80
N ALA A 22 14.74 -11.58 9.26
CA ALA A 22 13.83 -10.83 8.38
C ALA A 22 13.50 -11.63 7.11
N ALA A 23 14.49 -12.24 6.46
CA ALA A 23 14.28 -13.08 5.29
C ALA A 23 13.36 -14.27 5.60
N MET A 24 13.64 -15.00 6.68
CA MET A 24 12.83 -16.15 7.10
C MET A 24 11.39 -15.78 7.47
N ALA A 25 11.17 -14.57 7.98
CA ALA A 25 9.83 -14.11 8.32
C ALA A 25 9.07 -13.55 7.10
N LEU A 26 9.74 -12.75 6.25
CA LEU A 26 9.08 -12.06 5.14
C LEU A 26 8.86 -12.98 3.93
N PHE A 27 9.80 -13.86 3.63
CA PHE A 27 9.71 -14.72 2.44
C PHE A 27 8.46 -15.60 2.43
N PRO A 28 8.13 -16.36 3.49
CA PRO A 28 6.91 -17.18 3.50
C PRO A 28 5.64 -16.32 3.37
N VAL A 29 5.61 -15.16 4.03
CA VAL A 29 4.45 -14.27 4.02
C VAL A 29 4.17 -13.78 2.60
N TRP A 30 5.17 -13.25 1.91
CA TRP A 30 4.99 -12.68 0.58
C TRP A 30 4.81 -13.74 -0.51
N ILE A 31 5.47 -14.90 -0.40
CA ILE A 31 5.21 -16.02 -1.31
C ILE A 31 3.80 -16.56 -1.12
N SER A 32 3.35 -16.74 0.12
CA SER A 32 1.98 -17.18 0.39
C SER A 32 0.94 -16.18 -0.09
N ASN A 33 1.23 -14.87 0.03
CA ASN A 33 0.38 -13.82 -0.50
C ASN A 33 0.26 -13.92 -2.03
N GLY A 34 1.37 -14.11 -2.73
CA GLY A 34 1.33 -14.30 -4.19
C GLY A 34 0.57 -15.57 -4.59
N LEU A 35 0.85 -16.69 -3.95
CA LEU A 35 0.19 -17.99 -4.21
C LEU A 35 -1.30 -17.97 -3.89
N TRP A 36 -1.70 -17.17 -2.90
CA TRP A 36 -3.12 -17.01 -2.54
C TRP A 36 -3.96 -16.43 -3.70
N HIS A 37 -3.35 -15.61 -4.55
CA HIS A 37 -4.00 -15.08 -5.75
C HIS A 37 -4.04 -16.06 -6.92
N GLY A 38 -3.33 -17.20 -6.82
CA GLY A 38 -3.35 -18.26 -7.81
C GLY A 38 -1.96 -18.74 -8.24
N PRO A 39 -1.89 -19.86 -8.99
CA PRO A 39 -0.64 -20.50 -9.37
C PRO A 39 0.06 -19.86 -10.60
N LYS A 40 -0.41 -18.71 -11.07
CA LYS A 40 0.20 -18.02 -12.22
C LYS A 40 1.53 -17.35 -11.82
N TRP A 41 2.46 -17.31 -12.74
CA TRP A 41 3.80 -16.72 -12.53
C TRP A 41 3.78 -15.24 -12.19
N ASN A 42 2.81 -14.48 -12.66
CA ASN A 42 2.64 -13.06 -12.30
C ASN A 42 2.37 -12.87 -10.81
N TYR A 43 1.59 -13.74 -10.17
CA TYR A 43 1.32 -13.68 -8.73
C TYR A 43 2.52 -14.08 -7.88
N ILE A 44 3.25 -15.11 -8.31
CA ILE A 44 4.51 -15.50 -7.66
C ILE A 44 5.52 -14.35 -7.76
N PHE A 45 5.63 -13.74 -8.94
CA PHE A 45 6.50 -12.59 -9.15
C PHE A 45 6.08 -11.40 -8.29
N TYR A 46 4.79 -11.12 -8.17
CA TYR A 46 4.25 -10.08 -7.29
C TYR A 46 4.71 -10.27 -5.83
N GLY A 47 4.58 -11.49 -5.30
CA GLY A 47 5.08 -11.82 -3.97
C GLY A 47 6.59 -11.64 -3.82
N LEU A 48 7.37 -12.14 -4.78
CA LEU A 48 8.83 -11.98 -4.80
C LEU A 48 9.27 -10.52 -4.94
N TYR A 49 8.55 -9.73 -5.73
CA TYR A 49 8.82 -8.31 -5.93
C TYR A 49 8.72 -7.54 -4.61
N TYR A 50 7.63 -7.70 -3.86
CA TYR A 50 7.48 -7.02 -2.57
C TYR A 50 8.43 -7.55 -1.51
N PHE A 51 8.63 -8.88 -1.45
CA PHE A 51 9.65 -9.46 -0.59
C PHE A 51 11.02 -8.83 -0.86
N GLY A 52 11.45 -8.80 -2.13
CA GLY A 52 12.75 -8.28 -2.54
C GLY A 52 12.92 -6.80 -2.18
N LEU A 53 11.91 -5.98 -2.44
CA LEU A 53 11.96 -4.54 -2.13
C LEU A 53 12.00 -4.26 -0.63
N ILE A 54 11.19 -4.94 0.16
CA ILE A 54 11.18 -4.78 1.62
C ILE A 54 12.51 -5.27 2.21
N PHE A 55 12.96 -6.44 1.78
CA PHE A 55 14.21 -7.00 2.23
C PHE A 55 15.41 -6.11 1.86
N MET A 56 15.44 -5.60 0.62
CA MET A 56 16.47 -4.67 0.14
C MET A 56 16.42 -3.35 0.91
N GLY A 57 15.22 -2.83 1.21
CA GLY A 57 15.04 -1.64 2.04
C GLY A 57 15.65 -1.80 3.44
N LEU A 58 15.47 -2.96 4.08
CA LEU A 58 16.08 -3.30 5.35
C LEU A 58 17.61 -3.48 5.24
N ALA A 59 18.07 -4.13 4.17
CA ALA A 59 19.50 -4.35 3.93
C ALA A 59 20.24 -3.03 3.64
N LEU A 60 19.61 -2.10 2.95
CA LEU A 60 20.20 -0.82 2.60
C LEU A 60 20.01 0.27 3.69
N GLU A 61 19.32 -0.04 4.78
CA GLU A 61 19.10 0.91 5.88
C GLU A 61 20.37 1.62 6.36
N PRO A 62 21.51 0.91 6.65
CA PRO A 62 22.72 1.56 7.10
C PRO A 62 23.37 2.45 6.03
N VAL A 63 23.21 2.10 4.75
CA VAL A 63 23.70 2.90 3.63
C VAL A 63 22.84 4.17 3.49
N ARG A 64 21.53 4.02 3.53
CA ARG A 64 20.59 5.14 3.52
C ARG A 64 20.89 6.15 4.64
N ASP A 65 21.09 5.67 5.86
CA ASP A 65 21.32 6.53 7.01
C ASP A 65 22.66 7.29 6.89
N ARG A 66 23.69 6.65 6.32
CA ARG A 66 24.95 7.34 5.97
C ARG A 66 24.76 8.42 4.91
N ILE A 67 24.01 8.11 3.84
CA ILE A 67 23.72 9.07 2.77
C ILE A 67 22.97 10.29 3.33
N LEU A 68 21.95 10.07 4.14
CA LEU A 68 21.19 11.14 4.76
C LEU A 68 22.06 12.00 5.68
N ALA A 69 22.97 11.39 6.45
CA ALA A 69 23.91 12.11 7.29
C ALA A 69 24.90 12.95 6.48
N VAL A 70 25.46 12.41 5.40
CA VAL A 70 26.41 13.13 4.52
C VAL A 70 25.71 14.30 3.80
N LEU A 71 24.49 14.10 3.34
CA LEU A 71 23.69 15.13 2.67
C LEU A 71 23.01 16.11 3.63
N HIS A 72 23.16 15.92 4.94
CA HIS A 72 22.51 16.73 5.98
C HIS A 72 20.98 16.81 5.80
N ILE A 73 20.36 15.74 5.27
CA ILE A 73 18.92 15.68 5.05
C ILE A 73 18.25 15.23 6.35
N ASN A 74 17.32 16.05 6.85
CA ASN A 74 16.50 15.68 7.99
C ASN A 74 15.37 14.73 7.53
N PRO A 75 15.32 13.47 8.04
CA PRO A 75 14.26 12.51 7.68
C PRO A 75 12.85 12.97 8.05
N GLU A 76 12.73 13.86 9.03
CA GLU A 76 11.45 14.42 9.49
C GLU A 76 10.97 15.59 8.63
N CYS A 77 11.80 16.06 7.68
CA CYS A 77 11.44 17.14 6.76
C CYS A 77 10.27 16.73 5.86
N MET A 78 9.34 17.65 5.65
CA MET A 78 8.16 17.45 4.82
C MET A 78 8.52 17.02 3.38
N PHE A 79 9.55 17.62 2.79
CA PHE A 79 10.00 17.26 1.43
C PHE A 79 10.51 15.81 1.35
N TYR A 80 11.24 15.35 2.38
CA TYR A 80 11.71 13.97 2.43
C TYR A 80 10.55 12.99 2.58
N LYS A 81 9.58 13.30 3.45
CA LYS A 81 8.36 12.49 3.61
C LYS A 81 7.54 12.43 2.31
N ALA A 82 7.37 13.57 1.63
CA ALA A 82 6.70 13.61 0.33
C ALA A 82 7.43 12.75 -0.72
N PHE A 83 8.75 12.85 -0.80
CA PHE A 83 9.56 11.99 -1.67
C PHE A 83 9.38 10.50 -1.36
N GLN A 84 9.37 10.12 -0.09
CA GLN A 84 9.12 8.73 0.33
C GLN A 84 7.72 8.26 -0.09
N THR A 85 6.71 9.12 0.03
CA THR A 85 5.34 8.81 -0.39
C THR A 85 5.27 8.58 -1.90
N VAL A 86 5.85 9.48 -2.71
CA VAL A 86 5.90 9.32 -4.17
C VAL A 86 6.64 8.04 -4.57
N LYS A 87 7.79 7.78 -3.94
CA LYS A 87 8.54 6.54 -4.15
C LYS A 87 7.68 5.30 -3.85
N MET A 88 6.95 5.30 -2.74
CA MET A 88 6.06 4.18 -2.38
C MET A 88 4.93 4.00 -3.38
N LEU A 89 4.33 5.09 -3.87
CA LEU A 89 3.30 5.02 -4.91
C LEU A 89 3.84 4.39 -6.20
N ILE A 90 5.03 4.80 -6.66
CA ILE A 90 5.68 4.21 -7.84
C ILE A 90 5.90 2.70 -7.64
N ILE A 91 6.39 2.29 -6.48
CA ILE A 91 6.60 0.88 -6.14
C ILE A 91 5.29 0.10 -6.20
N ILE A 92 4.22 0.63 -5.59
CA ILE A 92 2.91 -0.01 -5.55
C ILE A 92 2.33 -0.12 -6.96
N PHE A 93 2.28 0.96 -7.73
CA PHE A 93 1.75 0.94 -9.10
C PHE A 93 2.54 -0.01 -10.02
N THR A 94 3.86 -0.08 -9.86
CA THR A 94 4.67 -1.04 -10.61
C THR A 94 4.29 -2.49 -10.24
N GLY A 95 4.12 -2.79 -8.97
CA GLY A 95 3.66 -4.11 -8.51
C GLY A 95 2.29 -4.48 -9.07
N GLU A 96 1.33 -3.55 -9.05
CA GLU A 96 -0.02 -3.75 -9.59
C GLU A 96 -0.05 -4.02 -11.10
N MET A 97 0.85 -3.43 -11.88
CA MET A 97 0.97 -3.73 -13.31
C MET A 97 1.38 -5.19 -13.56
N PHE A 98 2.34 -5.69 -12.77
CA PHE A 98 2.73 -7.08 -12.87
C PHE A 98 1.64 -8.03 -12.36
N PHE A 99 0.91 -7.62 -11.35
CA PHE A 99 -0.21 -8.40 -10.82
C PHE A 99 -1.34 -8.56 -11.84
N ARG A 100 -1.71 -7.48 -12.54
CA ARG A 100 -2.82 -7.45 -13.51
C ARG A 100 -2.45 -8.00 -14.88
N GLY A 101 -1.16 -8.09 -15.19
CA GLY A 101 -0.69 -8.62 -16.47
C GLY A 101 -0.98 -10.11 -16.58
N ASP A 102 -1.37 -10.56 -17.78
CA ASP A 102 -1.48 -11.99 -18.06
C ASP A 102 -0.09 -12.58 -18.32
N GLY A 103 0.66 -12.72 -17.24
CA GLY A 103 2.05 -13.14 -17.20
C GLY A 103 3.06 -11.99 -17.14
N PHE A 104 4.29 -12.35 -16.81
CA PHE A 104 5.41 -11.40 -16.59
C PHE A 104 5.67 -10.49 -17.80
N ARG A 105 5.62 -11.06 -19.01
CA ARG A 105 5.89 -10.32 -20.26
C ARG A 105 4.90 -9.19 -20.47
N GLN A 106 3.62 -9.43 -20.19
CA GLN A 106 2.58 -8.42 -20.34
C GLN A 106 2.70 -7.32 -19.28
N GLY A 107 2.98 -7.67 -18.03
CA GLY A 107 3.26 -6.68 -16.97
C GLY A 107 4.42 -5.77 -17.33
N PHE A 108 5.50 -6.32 -17.92
CA PHE A 108 6.62 -5.53 -18.41
C PHE A 108 6.24 -4.65 -19.62
N HIS A 109 5.38 -5.15 -20.51
CA HIS A 109 4.84 -4.36 -21.62
C HIS A 109 4.00 -3.18 -21.12
N MET A 110 3.14 -3.41 -20.12
CA MET A 110 2.34 -2.36 -19.48
C MET A 110 3.23 -1.30 -18.83
N PHE A 111 4.26 -1.72 -18.11
CA PHE A 111 5.23 -0.78 -17.52
C PHE A 111 5.96 0.05 -18.58
N LYS A 112 6.40 -0.58 -19.67
CA LYS A 112 7.08 0.10 -20.77
C LYS A 112 6.15 1.08 -21.51
N SER A 113 4.87 0.78 -21.64
CA SER A 113 3.90 1.64 -22.34
C SER A 113 3.68 2.99 -21.65
N ILE A 114 3.94 3.10 -20.34
CA ILE A 114 3.90 4.39 -19.63
C ILE A 114 4.90 5.39 -20.24
N PHE A 115 6.05 4.90 -20.68
CA PHE A 115 7.12 5.73 -21.25
C PHE A 115 7.02 5.86 -22.78
N GLN A 116 6.18 5.02 -23.42
CA GLN A 116 6.01 4.99 -24.86
C GLN A 116 4.55 5.30 -25.21
N GLY A 117 4.31 6.48 -25.77
CA GLY A 117 2.97 6.85 -26.25
C GLY A 117 2.03 7.35 -25.15
N PHE A 118 2.57 7.94 -24.08
CA PHE A 118 1.72 8.61 -23.10
C PHE A 118 0.95 9.75 -23.78
N THR A 119 -0.38 9.62 -23.79
CA THR A 119 -1.28 10.65 -24.30
C THR A 119 -2.33 10.99 -23.24
N THR A 120 -2.66 12.27 -23.16
CA THR A 120 -3.73 12.74 -22.27
C THR A 120 -5.10 12.70 -22.94
N GLU A 121 -5.19 12.27 -24.20
CA GLU A 121 -6.46 12.21 -24.94
C GLU A 121 -7.46 11.27 -24.27
N THR A 122 -6.99 10.11 -23.79
CA THR A 122 -7.82 9.12 -23.06
C THR A 122 -8.58 9.71 -21.87
N PHE A 123 -8.07 10.80 -21.29
CA PHE A 123 -8.76 11.52 -20.19
C PHE A 123 -9.81 12.52 -20.70
N LYS A 124 -9.79 12.87 -21.99
CA LYS A 124 -10.66 13.90 -22.58
C LYS A 124 -11.74 13.30 -23.46
N ASP A 125 -11.46 12.17 -24.11
CA ASP A 125 -12.36 11.51 -25.07
C ASP A 125 -13.41 10.60 -24.43
N GLY A 126 -13.43 10.51 -23.09
CA GLY A 126 -14.37 9.68 -22.35
C GLY A 126 -14.03 8.19 -22.31
N THR A 127 -12.89 7.76 -22.85
CA THR A 127 -12.45 6.35 -22.82
C THR A 127 -12.38 5.80 -21.40
N LEU A 128 -12.06 6.63 -20.39
CA LEU A 128 -12.09 6.26 -18.98
C LEU A 128 -13.47 5.75 -18.52
N LEU A 129 -14.55 6.31 -19.06
CA LEU A 129 -15.91 5.93 -18.72
C LEU A 129 -16.34 4.61 -19.36
N THR A 130 -15.57 4.09 -20.32
CA THR A 130 -15.81 2.78 -20.92
C THR A 130 -15.21 1.62 -20.14
N LEU A 131 -14.44 1.92 -19.07
CA LEU A 131 -13.78 0.92 -18.20
C LEU A 131 -14.70 0.32 -17.13
N GLY A 132 -16.01 0.60 -17.20
CA GLY A 132 -17.01 0.03 -16.30
C GLY A 132 -17.31 0.90 -15.06
N LEU A 133 -16.77 2.12 -14.99
CA LEU A 133 -17.09 3.12 -13.97
C LEU A 133 -17.72 4.34 -14.62
N ASP A 134 -18.83 4.80 -14.07
CA ASP A 134 -19.47 6.02 -14.54
C ASP A 134 -18.86 7.28 -13.92
N GLN A 135 -19.33 8.44 -14.35
CA GLN A 135 -18.84 9.73 -13.85
C GLN A 135 -19.11 9.94 -12.34
N ASN A 136 -20.19 9.35 -11.81
CA ASN A 136 -20.52 9.45 -10.40
C ASN A 136 -19.64 8.56 -9.55
N ASP A 137 -19.29 7.36 -10.05
CA ASP A 137 -18.34 6.46 -9.40
C ASP A 137 -16.98 7.15 -9.23
N PHE A 138 -16.46 7.81 -10.28
CA PHE A 138 -15.23 8.59 -10.18
C PHE A 138 -15.33 9.73 -9.16
N ARG A 139 -16.45 10.42 -9.08
CA ARG A 139 -16.67 11.47 -8.07
C ARG A 139 -16.63 10.90 -6.66
N ILE A 140 -17.29 9.76 -6.40
CA ILE A 140 -17.29 9.08 -5.10
C ILE A 140 -15.88 8.63 -4.73
N ILE A 141 -15.15 8.03 -5.67
CA ILE A 141 -13.76 7.59 -5.47
C ILE A 141 -12.87 8.80 -5.11
N ILE A 142 -12.96 9.89 -5.86
CA ILE A 142 -12.17 11.09 -5.61
C ILE A 142 -12.49 11.67 -4.22
N ILE A 143 -13.77 11.79 -3.87
CA ILE A 143 -14.18 12.30 -2.56
C ILE A 143 -13.66 11.38 -1.44
N GLY A 144 -13.80 10.07 -1.58
CA GLY A 144 -13.28 9.10 -0.62
C GLY A 144 -11.77 9.20 -0.45
N CYS A 145 -11.02 9.27 -1.55
CA CYS A 145 -9.56 9.46 -1.53
C CYS A 145 -9.17 10.78 -0.84
N MET A 146 -9.90 11.87 -1.10
CA MET A 146 -9.64 13.16 -0.47
C MET A 146 -9.89 13.11 1.04
N ILE A 147 -10.98 12.47 1.49
CA ILE A 147 -11.29 12.31 2.92
C ILE A 147 -10.15 11.54 3.62
N VAL A 148 -9.72 10.40 3.06
CA VAL A 148 -8.64 9.59 3.62
C VAL A 148 -7.34 10.37 3.63
N PHE A 149 -7.01 11.05 2.52
CA PHE A 149 -5.80 11.86 2.42
C PHE A 149 -5.74 12.97 3.48
N PHE A 150 -6.81 13.72 3.66
CA PHE A 150 -6.86 14.77 4.69
C PHE A 150 -6.83 14.19 6.11
N ALA A 151 -7.51 13.08 6.35
CA ALA A 151 -7.46 12.40 7.65
C ALA A 151 -6.03 11.95 8.00
N ASP A 152 -5.29 11.40 7.04
CA ASP A 152 -3.90 10.98 7.22
C ASP A 152 -2.96 12.18 7.38
N LEU A 153 -3.15 13.27 6.64
CA LEU A 153 -2.41 14.51 6.84
C LEU A 153 -2.60 15.06 8.25
N ILE A 154 -3.85 15.18 8.69
CA ILE A 154 -4.17 15.65 10.05
C ILE A 154 -3.48 14.76 11.08
N LYS A 155 -3.56 13.43 10.92
CA LYS A 155 -2.94 12.46 11.84
C LYS A 155 -1.42 12.58 11.88
N GLU A 156 -0.77 12.82 10.74
CA GLU A 156 0.69 12.91 10.65
C GLU A 156 1.21 14.24 11.19
N TYR A 157 0.56 15.36 10.85
CA TYR A 157 1.04 16.70 11.21
C TYR A 157 0.47 17.23 12.52
N TRP A 158 -0.41 16.49 13.22
CA TRP A 158 -0.94 16.91 14.49
C TRP A 158 0.17 16.97 15.57
N PRO A 159 0.24 18.03 16.39
CA PRO A 159 1.27 18.16 17.42
C PRO A 159 1.30 16.96 18.38
N LYS A 160 2.50 16.53 18.78
CA LYS A 160 2.66 15.33 19.64
C LYS A 160 1.96 15.47 21.00
N GLU A 161 1.95 16.67 21.57
CA GLU A 161 1.26 16.96 22.83
C GLU A 161 -0.26 16.79 22.70
N THR A 162 -0.81 17.25 21.59
CA THR A 162 -2.24 17.07 21.27
C THR A 162 -2.56 15.61 20.95
N LYS A 163 -1.62 14.84 20.39
CA LYS A 163 -1.80 13.39 20.16
C LYS A 163 -1.98 12.63 21.48
N MET A 164 -1.31 13.03 22.53
CA MET A 164 -1.45 12.38 23.86
C MET A 164 -2.79 12.73 24.50
N CYS A 165 -3.21 13.99 24.45
CA CYS A 165 -4.53 14.43 24.88
C CYS A 165 -5.63 13.81 24.04
N GLN A 166 -5.47 13.76 22.72
CA GLN A 166 -6.41 13.14 21.80
C GLN A 166 -6.56 11.63 22.04
N LYS A 167 -5.46 10.92 22.33
CA LYS A 167 -5.52 9.50 22.69
C LYS A 167 -6.34 9.28 23.96
N GLN A 168 -6.21 10.17 24.93
CA GLN A 168 -6.97 10.11 26.17
C GLN A 168 -8.45 10.46 25.94
N TRP A 169 -8.74 11.44 25.10
CA TRP A 169 -10.09 11.80 24.64
C TRP A 169 -10.74 10.66 23.86
N ILE A 170 -10.04 10.06 22.89
CA ILE A 170 -10.52 8.91 22.12
C ILE A 170 -10.84 7.74 23.05
N CYS A 171 -9.94 7.41 24.01
CA CYS A 171 -10.23 6.37 25.00
C CYS A 171 -11.44 6.70 25.89
N THR A 172 -11.65 7.97 26.22
CA THR A 172 -12.79 8.40 27.04
C THR A 172 -14.09 8.37 26.24
N VAL A 173 -14.05 8.87 25.00
CA VAL A 173 -15.16 8.80 24.06
C VAL A 173 -15.45 7.34 23.66
N GLU A 174 -14.41 6.52 23.53
CA GLU A 174 -14.55 5.07 23.30
C GLU A 174 -15.31 4.35 24.40
N LYS A 175 -15.12 4.75 25.64
CA LYS A 175 -15.83 4.15 26.78
C LYS A 175 -17.21 4.78 27.01
N ALA A 176 -17.38 6.06 26.72
CA ALA A 176 -18.59 6.80 27.03
C ALA A 176 -19.70 6.70 25.96
N PHE A 177 -19.35 6.44 24.70
CA PHE A 177 -20.31 6.55 23.59
C PHE A 177 -20.35 5.33 22.67
N VAL A 178 -20.55 4.14 23.25
CA VAL A 178 -20.72 2.88 22.50
C VAL A 178 -21.85 2.98 21.45
N PRO A 179 -23.03 3.58 21.72
CA PRO A 179 -24.09 3.72 20.70
C PRO A 179 -23.65 4.52 19.46
N GLY A 180 -22.86 5.58 19.62
CA GLY A 180 -22.37 6.39 18.49
C GLY A 180 -21.49 5.62 17.51
N LYS A 181 -20.67 4.69 18.00
CA LYS A 181 -19.90 3.80 17.15
C LYS A 181 -20.78 2.91 16.29
N TRP A 182 -21.82 2.33 16.89
CA TRP A 182 -22.75 1.50 16.16
C TRP A 182 -23.50 2.30 15.10
N VAL A 183 -23.92 3.53 15.40
CA VAL A 183 -24.55 4.42 14.42
C VAL A 183 -23.60 4.67 13.24
N ILE A 184 -22.32 5.00 13.50
CA ILE A 184 -21.33 5.21 12.45
C ILE A 184 -21.11 3.93 11.63
N CYS A 185 -20.92 2.79 12.29
CA CYS A 185 -20.74 1.50 11.60
C CYS A 185 -21.94 1.16 10.71
N TYR A 186 -23.17 1.28 11.24
CA TYR A 186 -24.38 1.03 10.46
C TYR A 186 -24.55 2.02 9.32
N SER A 187 -24.24 3.30 9.52
CA SER A 187 -24.28 4.30 8.45
C SER A 187 -23.29 3.99 7.33
N LEU A 188 -22.07 3.52 7.67
CA LEU A 188 -21.10 3.10 6.69
C LEU A 188 -21.55 1.83 5.94
N VAL A 189 -22.08 0.85 6.63
CA VAL A 189 -22.67 -0.36 6.00
C VAL A 189 -23.80 0.02 5.07
N MET A 190 -24.74 0.90 5.52
CA MET A 190 -25.83 1.39 4.68
C MET A 190 -25.33 2.18 3.50
N ALA A 191 -24.30 3.01 3.67
CA ALA A 191 -23.68 3.72 2.56
C ALA A 191 -23.10 2.76 1.51
N ILE A 192 -22.42 1.70 1.93
CA ILE A 192 -21.91 0.64 1.03
C ILE A 192 -23.09 -0.06 0.32
N LEU A 193 -24.17 -0.36 1.04
CA LEU A 193 -25.36 -0.99 0.47
C LEU A 193 -26.11 -0.09 -0.52
N ILE A 194 -26.14 1.22 -0.32
CA ILE A 194 -26.85 2.18 -1.18
C ILE A 194 -26.00 2.60 -2.38
N PHE A 195 -24.70 2.86 -2.15
CA PHE A 195 -23.82 3.43 -3.16
C PHE A 195 -22.86 2.38 -3.77
N GLY A 196 -22.93 1.12 -3.32
CA GLY A 196 -22.12 0.04 -3.89
C GLY A 196 -22.53 -0.27 -5.35
N ALA A 197 -21.58 -0.69 -6.15
CA ALA A 197 -21.80 -1.05 -7.55
C ALA A 197 -22.44 -2.44 -7.66
N TYR A 198 -23.77 -2.50 -7.56
CA TYR A 198 -24.56 -3.71 -7.79
C TYR A 198 -25.95 -3.29 -8.33
N GLY A 199 -26.66 -4.19 -8.97
CA GLY A 199 -27.98 -3.95 -9.55
C GLY A 199 -28.11 -4.37 -11.01
N GLU A 200 -29.19 -3.98 -11.67
CA GLU A 200 -29.40 -4.26 -13.09
C GLU A 200 -28.30 -3.60 -13.93
N GLY A 201 -27.57 -4.42 -14.69
CA GLY A 201 -26.39 -3.99 -15.47
C GLY A 201 -25.05 -4.22 -14.81
N TYR A 202 -25.02 -4.61 -13.51
CA TYR A 202 -23.77 -5.07 -12.88
C TYR A 202 -23.35 -6.39 -13.50
N GLN A 203 -22.33 -6.36 -14.35
CA GLN A 203 -21.64 -7.56 -14.77
C GLN A 203 -20.74 -7.99 -13.61
N MET A 204 -21.01 -9.17 -13.04
CA MET A 204 -20.06 -9.80 -12.14
C MET A 204 -18.73 -9.91 -12.91
N ILE A 205 -17.80 -9.04 -12.62
CA ILE A 205 -16.40 -9.27 -12.96
C ILE A 205 -16.06 -10.55 -12.20
N ASP A 206 -15.74 -11.62 -12.95
CA ASP A 206 -15.29 -12.87 -12.36
C ASP A 206 -14.33 -12.53 -11.24
N LEU A 207 -14.71 -12.87 -10.01
CA LEU A 207 -13.80 -12.73 -8.90
C LEU A 207 -12.51 -13.39 -9.33
N ILE A 208 -11.38 -12.75 -9.11
CA ILE A 208 -10.03 -13.27 -9.41
C ILE A 208 -9.89 -14.74 -8.96
N TYR A 209 -10.76 -15.17 -8.05
CA TYR A 209 -10.86 -16.50 -7.48
C TYR A 209 -11.87 -17.45 -8.15
N ALA A 210 -12.68 -16.99 -9.09
CA ALA A 210 -13.69 -17.82 -9.76
C ALA A 210 -13.12 -18.61 -10.96
N GLY A 211 -11.83 -18.50 -11.23
CA GLY A 211 -11.11 -19.19 -12.31
C GLY A 211 -10.34 -20.44 -11.87
N PHE A 212 -10.69 -21.05 -10.71
CA PHE A 212 -10.12 -22.31 -10.22
C PHE A 212 -11.11 -23.45 -10.40
#